data_109a7c22c91a504059c942cbefb97ac4
#
_entry.id   109a7c22c91a504059c942cbefb97ac4
#
_cell.length_a   1.000
_cell.length_b   1.000
_cell.length_c   1.000
_cell.angle_alpha   90.00
_cell.angle_beta   90.00
_cell.angle_gamma   90.00
#
_symmetry.space_group_name_H-M   'P 1'
#
loop_
_entity.id
_entity.type
_entity.pdbx_description
1 polymer ?
#
loop_
_entity_poly.entity_id
_entity_poly.type
_entity_poly.pdbx_seq_one_letter_code
_entity_poly.pdbx_strand_id
1 'polypeptide(L)'
;MALRWFAVRTIFRHEVQGQRAKFEERINLYSAASAEDALELAKRESQSYLKMNEGFLQIKRLGIFDLGHADSDLHGREVWSHLGEGPADPELFYQDKYAKFDLDEVD
;
A
#
# COMPACT_ATOMS: atom_id res chain seq x y z
N MET A 1 -2.64 5.45 -27.23
CA MET A 1 -3.04 5.97 -25.92
C MET A 1 -1.81 6.17 -25.04
N ALA A 2 -1.74 7.32 -24.41
CA ALA A 2 -0.62 7.61 -23.52
C ALA A 2 -0.79 6.81 -22.22
N LEU A 3 0.28 6.13 -21.82
CA LEU A 3 0.31 5.44 -20.53
C LEU A 3 0.75 6.41 -19.45
N ARG A 4 0.25 6.16 -18.26
CA ARG A 4 0.59 6.92 -17.05
C ARG A 4 0.98 5.93 -15.94
N TRP A 5 1.80 6.40 -15.02
CA TRP A 5 2.11 5.62 -13.83
C TRP A 5 1.08 5.86 -12.73
N PHE A 6 0.68 4.80 -12.07
CA PHE A 6 -0.20 4.88 -10.91
C PHE A 6 0.41 4.08 -9.75
N ALA A 7 0.33 4.66 -8.56
CA ALA A 7 0.67 3.95 -7.32
C ALA A 7 -0.62 3.51 -6.66
N VAL A 8 -0.74 2.23 -6.36
CA VAL A 8 -1.95 1.67 -5.74
C VAL A 8 -1.58 1.09 -4.38
N ARG A 9 -2.27 1.54 -3.34
CA ARG A 9 -2.07 1.09 -1.96
C ARG A 9 -3.12 0.07 -1.59
N THR A 10 -2.66 -1.03 -0.99
CA THR A 10 -3.54 -2.10 -0.53
C THR A 10 -3.07 -2.57 0.83
N ILE A 11 -4.00 -2.84 1.74
CA ILE A 11 -3.67 -3.41 3.03
C ILE A 11 -4.16 -4.84 3.09
N PHE A 12 -3.31 -5.72 3.62
CA PHE A 12 -3.59 -7.13 3.81
C PHE A 12 -3.48 -7.47 5.29
N ARG A 13 -4.19 -8.50 5.71
CA ARG A 13 -4.10 -9.03 7.06
C ARG A 13 -3.70 -10.50 6.99
N HIS A 14 -2.72 -10.85 7.80
CA HIS A 14 -2.30 -12.23 7.96
C HIS A 14 -2.72 -12.71 9.34
N GLU A 15 -3.57 -13.70 9.38
CA GLU A 15 -4.03 -14.31 10.62
C GLU A 15 -3.48 -15.72 10.72
N VAL A 16 -2.86 -16.00 11.86
CA VAL A 16 -2.42 -17.36 12.20
C VAL A 16 -3.08 -17.69 13.52
N GLN A 17 -3.74 -18.82 13.57
CA GLN A 17 -4.47 -19.24 14.78
C GLN A 17 -3.55 -19.23 15.99
N GLY A 18 -3.99 -18.60 17.07
CA GLY A 18 -3.21 -18.48 18.30
C GLY A 18 -2.18 -17.39 18.30
N GLN A 19 -2.10 -16.58 17.27
CA GLN A 19 -1.17 -15.46 17.16
C GLN A 19 -1.92 -14.17 16.90
N ARG A 20 -1.22 -13.04 17.17
CA ARG A 20 -1.77 -11.73 16.84
C ARG A 20 -1.81 -11.56 15.32
N ALA A 21 -2.82 -10.88 14.85
CA ALA A 21 -2.91 -10.55 13.42
C ALA A 21 -1.79 -9.60 13.04
N LYS A 22 -1.25 -9.82 11.83
CA LYS A 22 -0.25 -8.92 11.24
C LYS A 22 -0.86 -8.23 10.05
N PHE A 23 -0.50 -6.97 9.88
CA PHE A 23 -0.97 -6.17 8.76
C PHE A 23 0.19 -5.80 7.87
N GLU A 24 -0.03 -5.89 6.57
CA GLU A 24 0.96 -5.46 5.60
C GLU A 24 0.33 -4.44 4.67
N GLU A 25 0.95 -3.30 4.53
CA GLU A 25 0.55 -2.28 3.57
C GLU A 25 1.52 -2.33 2.41
N ARG A 26 0.98 -2.51 1.21
CA ARG A 26 1.78 -2.59 0.00
C ARG A 26 1.43 -1.45 -0.94
N ILE A 27 2.44 -0.93 -1.61
CA ILE A 27 2.28 0.06 -2.67
C ILE A 27 2.88 -0.54 -3.93
N ASN A 28 2.07 -0.72 -4.96
CA ASN A 28 2.52 -1.26 -6.24
C ASN A 28 2.36 -0.21 -7.33
N LEU A 29 3.27 -0.22 -8.29
CA LEU A 29 3.24 0.70 -9.43
C LEU A 29 2.74 -0.01 -10.67
N TYR A 30 1.87 0.67 -11.41
CA TYR A 30 1.33 0.16 -12.67
C TYR A 30 1.36 1.24 -13.73
N SER A 31 1.75 0.88 -14.95
CA SER A 31 1.55 1.78 -16.09
C SER A 31 0.26 1.37 -16.78
N ALA A 32 -0.62 2.33 -16.97
CA ALA A 32 -1.95 2.08 -17.53
C ALA A 32 -2.47 3.34 -18.19
N ALA A 33 -3.49 3.19 -19.03
CA ALA A 33 -4.09 4.32 -19.74
C ALA A 33 -5.01 5.14 -18.82
N SER A 34 -5.52 4.54 -17.75
CA SER A 34 -6.45 5.19 -16.84
C SER A 34 -6.32 4.60 -15.44
N ALA A 35 -6.87 5.33 -14.45
CA ALA A 35 -6.94 4.82 -13.09
C ALA A 35 -7.76 3.54 -13.01
N GLU A 36 -8.82 3.43 -13.79
CA GLU A 36 -9.64 2.22 -13.82
C GLU A 36 -8.84 1.00 -14.30
N ASP A 37 -8.05 1.20 -15.35
CA ASP A 37 -7.19 0.12 -15.86
C ASP A 37 -6.12 -0.27 -14.84
N ALA A 38 -5.54 0.72 -14.17
CA ALA A 38 -4.56 0.45 -13.11
C ALA A 38 -5.19 -0.34 -11.96
N LEU A 39 -6.43 -0.01 -11.62
CA LEU A 39 -7.15 -0.73 -10.58
C LEU A 39 -7.38 -2.19 -10.97
N GLU A 40 -7.71 -2.47 -12.23
CA GLU A 40 -7.87 -3.85 -12.70
C GLU A 40 -6.56 -4.63 -12.59
N LEU A 41 -5.44 -4.00 -12.95
CA LEU A 41 -4.13 -4.63 -12.78
C LEU A 41 -3.82 -4.90 -11.31
N ALA A 42 -4.17 -3.97 -10.43
CA ALA A 42 -3.98 -4.14 -9.00
C ALA A 42 -4.82 -5.30 -8.46
N LYS A 43 -6.05 -5.47 -8.95
CA LYS A 43 -6.90 -6.58 -8.54
C LYS A 43 -6.28 -7.93 -8.92
N ARG A 44 -5.75 -8.03 -10.13
CA ARG A 44 -5.07 -9.25 -10.60
C ARG A 44 -3.83 -9.54 -9.77
N GLU A 45 -3.03 -8.51 -9.49
CA GLU A 45 -1.82 -8.67 -8.68
C GLU A 45 -2.17 -9.12 -7.26
N SER A 46 -3.21 -8.54 -6.66
CA SER A 46 -3.67 -8.94 -5.34
C SER A 46 -4.11 -10.40 -5.30
N GLN A 47 -4.83 -10.85 -6.32
CA GLN A 47 -5.24 -12.25 -6.40
C GLN A 47 -4.04 -13.19 -6.49
N SER A 48 -3.04 -12.84 -7.30
CA SER A 48 -1.81 -13.62 -7.41
C SER A 48 -1.05 -13.64 -6.09
N TYR A 49 -0.98 -12.48 -5.44
CA TYR A 49 -0.29 -12.36 -4.15
C TYR A 49 -0.95 -13.27 -3.10
N LEU A 50 -2.27 -13.28 -3.03
CA LEU A 50 -2.98 -14.11 -2.06
C LEU A 50 -2.82 -15.59 -2.34
N LYS A 51 -2.72 -15.99 -3.60
CA LYS A 51 -2.48 -17.38 -3.96
C LYS A 51 -1.12 -17.88 -3.51
N MET A 52 -0.12 -17.00 -3.52
CA MET A 52 1.26 -17.34 -3.17
C MET A 52 1.56 -17.16 -1.68
N ASN A 53 0.67 -16.56 -0.94
CA ASN A 53 0.89 -16.21 0.48
C ASN A 53 -0.31 -16.68 1.29
N GLU A 54 -0.28 -17.96 1.64
CA GLU A 54 -1.35 -18.58 2.41
C GLU A 54 -1.55 -17.86 3.74
N GLY A 55 -2.79 -17.66 4.12
CA GLY A 55 -3.15 -17.00 5.37
C GLY A 55 -3.37 -15.50 5.24
N PHE A 56 -3.04 -14.91 4.09
CA PHE A 56 -3.30 -13.50 3.88
C PHE A 56 -4.69 -13.26 3.32
N LEU A 57 -5.31 -12.17 3.77
CA LEU A 57 -6.58 -11.68 3.25
C LEU A 57 -6.42 -10.23 2.87
N GLN A 58 -6.99 -9.84 1.75
CA GLN A 58 -7.05 -8.42 1.40
C GLN A 58 -8.13 -7.76 2.23
N ILE A 59 -7.75 -6.70 2.97
CA ILE A 59 -8.69 -5.97 3.80
C ILE A 59 -9.31 -4.81 3.03
N LYS A 60 -8.45 -4.00 2.38
CA LYS A 60 -8.95 -2.80 1.74
C LYS A 60 -7.96 -2.28 0.70
N ARG A 61 -8.50 -1.71 -0.37
CA ARG A 61 -7.75 -0.88 -1.30
C ARG A 61 -7.78 0.54 -0.75
N LEU A 62 -6.61 1.08 -0.40
CA LEU A 62 -6.55 2.34 0.33
C LEU A 62 -6.50 3.57 -0.56
N GLY A 63 -6.03 3.43 -1.77
CA GLY A 63 -5.98 4.57 -2.67
C GLY A 63 -5.22 4.29 -3.94
N ILE A 64 -5.38 5.20 -4.88
CA ILE A 64 -4.68 5.17 -6.16
C ILE A 64 -4.21 6.58 -6.45
N PHE A 65 -2.93 6.71 -6.87
CA PHE A 65 -2.31 7.99 -7.15
C PHE A 65 -1.78 8.03 -8.57
N ASP A 66 -2.15 9.05 -9.32
CA ASP A 66 -1.63 9.32 -10.65
C ASP A 66 -0.26 10.01 -10.52
N LEU A 67 0.79 9.36 -11.01
CA LEU A 67 2.16 9.87 -10.92
C LEU A 67 2.61 10.55 -12.20
N GLY A 68 1.76 10.61 -13.21
CA GLY A 68 2.09 11.25 -14.47
C GLY A 68 2.41 10.28 -15.59
N HIS A 69 2.87 10.83 -16.72
CA HIS A 69 3.16 10.02 -17.91
C HIS A 69 4.19 8.92 -17.64
N ALA A 70 4.02 7.78 -18.30
CA ALA A 70 4.88 6.62 -18.07
C ALA A 70 6.34 6.87 -18.48
N ASP A 71 6.58 7.82 -19.37
CA ASP A 71 7.93 8.21 -19.77
C ASP A 71 8.51 9.32 -18.90
N SER A 72 7.81 9.73 -17.84
CA SER A 72 8.31 10.74 -16.92
C SER A 72 9.47 10.21 -16.10
N ASP A 73 10.35 11.14 -15.70
CA ASP A 73 11.41 10.84 -14.73
C ASP A 73 10.77 10.69 -13.35
N LEU A 74 10.90 9.50 -12.79
CA LEU A 74 10.37 9.20 -11.46
C LEU A 74 11.37 9.44 -10.33
N HIS A 75 12.60 9.89 -10.67
CA HIS A 75 13.60 10.15 -9.63
C HIS A 75 13.09 11.19 -8.64
N GLY A 76 13.05 10.83 -7.36
CA GLY A 76 12.56 11.72 -6.31
C GLY A 76 11.06 11.95 -6.30
N ARG A 77 10.30 11.29 -7.19
CA ARG A 77 8.86 11.47 -7.25
C ARG A 77 8.20 10.91 -5.99
N GLU A 78 7.32 11.70 -5.39
CA GLU A 78 6.50 11.22 -4.30
C GLU A 78 5.49 10.22 -4.83
N VAL A 79 5.50 9.01 -4.27
CA VAL A 79 4.58 7.96 -4.71
C VAL A 79 3.34 7.88 -3.84
N TRP A 80 3.42 8.44 -2.64
CA TRP A 80 2.29 8.50 -1.72
C TRP A 80 2.61 9.44 -0.58
N SER A 81 1.58 10.10 -0.06
CA SER A 81 1.68 10.90 1.16
C SER A 81 0.37 10.89 1.91
N HIS A 82 0.44 11.14 3.20
CA HIS A 82 -0.74 11.25 4.04
C HIS A 82 -0.50 12.35 5.05
N LEU A 83 -1.41 13.31 5.10
CA LEU A 83 -1.39 14.38 6.10
C LEU A 83 -2.41 14.05 7.17
N GLY A 84 -1.97 13.93 8.40
CA GLY A 84 -2.85 13.61 9.50
C GLY A 84 -2.58 14.52 10.70
N GLU A 85 -3.44 14.42 11.67
CA GLU A 85 -3.31 15.17 12.93
C GLU A 85 -2.93 14.20 14.05
N GLY A 86 -2.21 14.72 15.03
CA GLY A 86 -1.80 13.94 16.17
C GLY A 86 -1.14 14.80 17.23
N PRO A 87 -0.59 14.17 18.28
CA PRO A 87 0.14 14.89 19.31
C PRO A 87 1.29 15.70 18.73
N ALA A 88 1.53 16.87 19.31
CA ALA A 88 2.62 17.73 18.86
C ALA A 88 4.01 17.14 19.14
N ASP A 89 4.12 16.27 20.15
CA ASP A 89 5.37 15.57 20.44
C ASP A 89 5.60 14.48 19.40
N PRO A 90 6.69 14.55 18.62
CA PRO A 90 6.94 13.55 17.57
C PRO A 90 6.99 12.11 18.07
N GLU A 91 7.51 11.88 19.26
CA GLU A 91 7.60 10.54 19.81
C GLU A 91 6.22 9.96 20.13
N LEU A 92 5.35 10.78 20.72
CA LEU A 92 3.98 10.34 21.01
C LEU A 92 3.20 10.10 19.72
N PHE A 93 3.39 10.94 18.72
CA PHE A 93 2.75 10.74 17.42
C PHE A 93 3.18 9.41 16.80
N TYR A 94 4.47 9.13 16.82
CA TYR A 94 5.00 7.90 16.26
C TYR A 94 4.41 6.67 16.96
N GLN A 95 4.39 6.68 18.28
CA GLN A 95 3.85 5.57 19.06
C GLN A 95 2.36 5.36 18.79
N ASP A 96 1.60 6.43 18.73
CA ASP A 96 0.17 6.34 18.47
C ASP A 96 -0.13 5.75 17.10
N LYS A 97 0.65 6.14 16.09
CA LYS A 97 0.35 5.77 14.72
C LYS A 97 0.95 4.42 14.32
N TYR A 98 2.15 4.11 14.76
CA TYR A 98 2.90 2.98 14.23
C TYR A 98 3.10 1.83 15.20
N ALA A 99 3.15 2.06 16.49
CA ALA A 99 3.39 1.00 17.46
C ALA A 99 2.31 -0.08 17.40
N LYS A 100 1.09 0.30 17.09
CA LYS A 100 -0.03 -0.65 17.00
C LYS A 100 0.09 -1.63 15.84
N PHE A 101 0.99 -1.38 14.91
CA PHE A 101 1.22 -2.30 13.78
C PHE A 101 2.34 -3.30 14.06
N ASP A 102 3.00 -3.20 15.20
CA ASP A 102 4.07 -4.13 15.59
C ASP A 102 5.16 -4.27 14.54
N LEU A 103 5.51 -3.20 13.88
CA LEU A 103 6.51 -3.26 12.81
C LEU A 103 7.88 -3.63 13.33
N ASP A 104 8.16 -3.39 14.59
CA ASP A 104 9.46 -3.66 15.20
C ASP A 104 9.72 -5.16 15.38
N GLU A 105 8.69 -5.97 15.30
CA GLU A 105 8.82 -7.41 15.49
C GLU A 105 9.15 -8.15 14.20
N VAL A 106 9.35 -7.41 13.13
CA VAL A 106 9.64 -8.01 11.83
C VAL A 106 11.12 -8.33 11.67
N ASP A 107 11.91 -8.07 12.64
CA ASP A 107 13.35 -8.34 12.61
C ASP A 107 13.67 -9.82 12.43
#